data_1d95fcc384cb53a6edadd9b8355e589e
#
_entry.id   1d95fcc384cb53a6edadd9b8355e589e
#
_cell.length_a   1.000
_cell.length_b   1.000
_cell.length_c   1.000
_cell.angle_alpha   90.00
_cell.angle_beta   90.00
_cell.angle_gamma   90.00
#
_symmetry.space_group_name_H-M   'P 1'
#
loop_
_entity.id
_entity.type
_entity.pdbx_description
1 polymer ?
#
loop_
_entity_poly.entity_id
_entity_poly.type
_entity_poly.pdbx_seq_one_letter_code
_entity_poly.pdbx_strand_id
1 'polypeptide(L)'
;VYIPAMENFSLYSNPADYNHQDGPHWNTGQNDGAIQDNPLASIDPLYAAPLLKHLMRGQLIAWDPRKGRAAWRQSLPSMWNGGVLTTASGLVFQGQGSGELVAFGAHSGERLWSTDAQSGIIAPPVSYEIEGEQYLAVMAGWGGAIGLVLAQPSVKQGAPGRLLVYKIGGKAALPVEAPQELVLDPPPDTASDSEIASGLALYNQHCMRCHGLGAVSQGLVPDLRAMSKTTHEIFDAIVLDGVLAPVGMIGFKSVMTEQDSEHVRRYLIRAAHDQVALQEESLQWRGVRDWFLDQLGWLAAKVL
;
A
#
# COMPACT_ATOMS: atom_id res chain seq x y z
N VAL A 1 2.02 -27.45 7.52
CA VAL A 1 1.95 -26.49 6.40
C VAL A 1 2.05 -25.10 6.98
N TYR A 2 2.80 -24.18 6.31
CA TYR A 2 2.92 -22.79 6.74
C TYR A 2 2.18 -21.92 5.74
N ILE A 3 1.30 -21.07 6.26
CA ILE A 3 0.34 -20.29 5.46
C ILE A 3 0.48 -18.81 5.82
N PRO A 4 1.00 -17.97 4.91
CA PRO A 4 0.79 -16.54 5.00
C PRO A 4 -0.71 -16.25 4.84
N ALA A 5 -1.32 -15.64 5.86
CA ALA A 5 -2.74 -15.35 5.87
C ALA A 5 -2.98 -13.86 6.05
N MET A 6 -4.06 -13.39 5.44
CA MET A 6 -4.57 -12.02 5.59
C MET A 6 -5.96 -12.08 6.20
N GLU A 7 -6.22 -11.16 7.11
CA GLU A 7 -7.55 -10.82 7.56
C GLU A 7 -7.85 -9.40 7.11
N ASN A 8 -8.78 -9.27 6.19
CA ASN A 8 -9.26 -7.97 5.74
C ASN A 8 -10.78 -8.04 5.52
N PHE A 9 -11.40 -6.89 5.42
CA PHE A 9 -12.80 -6.79 5.04
C PHE A 9 -12.93 -6.05 3.72
N SER A 10 -13.97 -6.38 2.96
CA SER A 10 -14.38 -5.65 1.78
C SER A 10 -15.90 -5.51 1.81
N LEU A 11 -16.38 -4.34 1.44
CA LEU A 11 -17.78 -4.12 1.17
C LEU A 11 -18.05 -4.52 -0.29
N TYR A 12 -19.00 -5.43 -0.46
CA TYR A 12 -19.48 -5.82 -1.78
C TYR A 12 -20.92 -5.38 -1.91
N SER A 13 -21.23 -4.63 -2.95
CA SER A 13 -22.61 -4.40 -3.36
C SER A 13 -22.74 -4.67 -4.85
N ASN A 14 -23.87 -5.26 -5.23
CA ASN A 14 -24.16 -5.49 -6.63
C ASN A 14 -24.72 -4.20 -7.24
N PRO A 15 -24.27 -3.76 -8.42
CA PRO A 15 -24.98 -2.74 -9.17
C PRO A 15 -26.35 -3.30 -9.58
N ALA A 16 -27.38 -2.46 -9.57
CA ALA A 16 -28.72 -2.86 -9.98
C ALA A 16 -28.73 -3.33 -11.45
N ASP A 17 -27.95 -2.66 -12.29
CA ASP A 17 -27.83 -2.93 -13.72
C ASP A 17 -26.35 -2.96 -14.10
N TYR A 18 -25.71 -4.13 -13.98
CA TYR A 18 -24.34 -4.30 -14.43
C TYR A 18 -24.30 -4.46 -15.94
N ASN A 19 -23.61 -3.54 -16.62
CA ASN A 19 -23.25 -3.67 -18.03
C ASN A 19 -21.72 -3.57 -18.17
N HIS A 20 -21.15 -4.56 -18.87
CA HIS A 20 -19.74 -4.49 -19.25
C HIS A 20 -19.51 -3.28 -20.14
N GLN A 21 -18.47 -2.51 -19.84
CA GLN A 21 -18.06 -1.35 -20.60
C GLN A 21 -16.69 -1.58 -21.20
N ASP A 22 -16.57 -1.37 -22.53
CA ASP A 22 -15.28 -1.39 -23.20
C ASP A 22 -14.44 -0.16 -22.85
N GLY A 23 -13.12 -0.28 -22.91
CA GLY A 23 -12.19 0.82 -22.63
C GLY A 23 -11.66 0.82 -21.20
N PRO A 24 -11.23 1.98 -20.67
CA PRO A 24 -10.54 2.07 -19.37
C PRO A 24 -11.51 1.99 -18.18
N HIS A 25 -12.34 0.96 -18.15
CA HIS A 25 -13.28 0.68 -17.07
C HIS A 25 -12.86 -0.53 -16.24
N TRP A 26 -13.11 -0.46 -14.94
CA TRP A 26 -12.91 -1.58 -14.05
C TRP A 26 -14.16 -2.46 -14.01
N ASN A 27 -14.23 -3.44 -14.89
CA ASN A 27 -15.37 -4.36 -15.00
C ASN A 27 -15.34 -5.44 -13.90
N THR A 28 -15.38 -5.01 -12.64
CA THR A 28 -15.31 -5.91 -11.48
C THR A 28 -16.63 -6.56 -11.10
N GLY A 29 -17.74 -6.08 -11.66
CA GLY A 29 -19.09 -6.48 -11.23
C GLY A 29 -19.49 -5.93 -9.85
N GLN A 30 -18.68 -5.05 -9.28
CA GLN A 30 -18.98 -4.34 -8.05
C GLN A 30 -19.61 -2.98 -8.38
N ASN A 31 -20.48 -2.50 -7.49
CA ASN A 31 -20.92 -1.13 -7.55
C ASN A 31 -19.78 -0.20 -7.12
N ASP A 32 -19.17 0.49 -8.07
CA ASP A 32 -18.08 1.44 -7.79
C ASP A 32 -18.58 2.62 -6.92
N GLY A 33 -19.88 2.94 -6.95
CA GLY A 33 -20.53 3.87 -6.02
C GLY A 33 -20.51 3.36 -4.56
N ALA A 34 -20.44 2.06 -4.32
CA ALA A 34 -20.31 1.53 -2.96
C ALA A 34 -18.98 1.92 -2.29
N ILE A 35 -17.94 2.21 -3.06
CA ILE A 35 -16.69 2.79 -2.53
C ILE A 35 -16.96 4.26 -2.15
N GLN A 36 -17.74 4.99 -2.93
CA GLN A 36 -18.10 6.38 -2.63
C GLN A 36 -19.08 6.48 -1.46
N ASP A 37 -20.01 5.53 -1.36
CA ASP A 37 -20.98 5.44 -0.26
C ASP A 37 -20.41 4.77 1.00
N ASN A 38 -19.18 4.23 0.92
CA ASN A 38 -18.51 3.64 2.08
C ASN A 38 -18.08 4.75 3.05
N PRO A 39 -18.60 4.78 4.28
CA PRO A 39 -18.19 5.77 5.28
C PRO A 39 -16.67 5.82 5.51
N LEU A 40 -15.97 4.69 5.28
CA LEU A 40 -14.51 4.62 5.40
C LEU A 40 -13.78 5.23 4.20
N ALA A 41 -14.41 5.26 3.02
CA ALA A 41 -13.84 5.93 1.84
C ALA A 41 -13.97 7.47 1.90
N SER A 42 -14.94 7.95 2.68
CA SER A 42 -15.10 9.38 2.97
C SER A 42 -14.21 9.88 4.11
N ILE A 43 -13.57 8.96 4.86
CA ILE A 43 -12.57 9.35 5.86
C ILE A 43 -11.27 9.66 5.13
N ASP A 44 -10.72 10.84 5.36
CA ASP A 44 -9.39 11.20 4.88
C ASP A 44 -8.40 10.05 5.18
N PRO A 45 -7.63 9.57 4.18
CA PRO A 45 -6.69 8.46 4.34
C PRO A 45 -5.70 8.64 5.50
N LEU A 46 -5.36 9.88 5.83
CA LEU A 46 -4.49 10.22 6.97
C LEU A 46 -5.12 9.84 8.32
N TYR A 47 -6.45 9.91 8.40
CA TYR A 47 -7.19 9.47 9.59
C TYR A 47 -7.62 8.00 9.49
N ALA A 48 -7.83 7.49 8.28
CA ALA A 48 -8.23 6.11 8.07
C ALA A 48 -7.09 5.11 8.36
N ALA A 49 -5.84 5.43 8.01
CA ALA A 49 -4.71 4.52 8.13
C ALA A 49 -4.49 3.96 9.55
N PRO A 50 -4.51 4.78 10.63
CA PRO A 50 -4.39 4.27 12.00
C PRO A 50 -5.56 3.36 12.41
N LEU A 51 -6.78 3.62 11.91
CA LEU A 51 -7.95 2.78 12.18
C LEU A 51 -7.86 1.44 11.44
N LEU A 52 -7.50 1.48 10.17
CA LEU A 52 -7.46 0.32 9.28
C LEU A 52 -6.41 -0.71 9.69
N LYS A 53 -5.27 -0.29 10.27
CA LYS A 53 -4.21 -1.22 10.71
C LYS A 53 -4.69 -2.26 11.72
N HIS A 54 -5.74 -1.96 12.51
CA HIS A 54 -6.32 -2.89 13.48
C HIS A 54 -7.36 -3.82 12.85
N LEU A 55 -7.97 -3.41 11.76
CA LEU A 55 -8.99 -4.17 11.02
C LEU A 55 -8.37 -5.05 9.93
N MET A 56 -7.15 -4.72 9.49
CA MET A 56 -6.43 -5.40 8.41
C MET A 56 -5.17 -6.03 8.98
N ARG A 57 -5.17 -7.36 9.15
CA ARG A 57 -4.10 -8.09 9.85
C ARG A 57 -3.42 -9.10 8.95
N GLY A 58 -2.13 -9.24 9.13
CA GLY A 58 -1.34 -10.34 8.59
C GLY A 58 -1.05 -11.39 9.66
N GLN A 59 -0.99 -12.63 9.25
CA GLN A 59 -0.59 -13.74 10.13
C GLN A 59 0.29 -14.73 9.36
N LEU A 60 1.21 -15.35 10.07
CA LEU A 60 1.83 -16.61 9.65
C LEU A 60 1.25 -17.73 10.48
N ILE A 61 0.63 -18.72 9.83
CA ILE A 61 -0.05 -19.84 10.48
C ILE A 61 0.71 -21.14 10.18
N ALA A 62 1.13 -21.85 11.21
CA ALA A 62 1.52 -23.24 11.08
C ALA A 62 0.29 -24.12 11.27
N TRP A 63 -0.20 -24.70 10.20
CA TRP A 63 -1.39 -25.53 10.18
C TRP A 63 -1.03 -27.02 10.27
N ASP A 64 -1.62 -27.72 11.23
CA ASP A 64 -1.54 -29.18 11.32
C ASP A 64 -2.75 -29.79 10.59
N PRO A 65 -2.57 -30.35 9.38
CA PRO A 65 -3.69 -30.88 8.60
C PRO A 65 -4.26 -32.19 9.21
N ARG A 66 -3.50 -32.90 10.03
CA ARG A 66 -3.99 -34.12 10.69
C ARG A 66 -4.95 -33.79 11.83
N LYS A 67 -4.67 -32.69 12.55
CA LYS A 67 -5.50 -32.23 13.67
C LYS A 67 -6.56 -31.21 13.25
N GLY A 68 -6.53 -30.73 12.00
CA GLY A 68 -7.43 -29.72 11.49
C GLY A 68 -7.38 -28.38 12.24
N ARG A 69 -6.20 -28.03 12.81
CA ARG A 69 -6.03 -26.80 13.59
C ARG A 69 -4.63 -26.21 13.46
N ALA A 70 -4.50 -24.94 13.79
CA ALA A 70 -3.20 -24.31 13.89
C ALA A 70 -2.40 -24.91 15.05
N ALA A 71 -1.13 -25.24 14.79
CA ALA A 71 -0.15 -25.56 15.81
C ALA A 71 0.33 -24.30 16.51
N TRP A 72 0.57 -23.24 15.72
CA TRP A 72 0.90 -21.90 16.22
C TRP A 72 0.48 -20.82 15.20
N ARG A 73 0.40 -19.58 15.66
CA ARG A 73 0.12 -18.39 14.86
C ARG A 73 1.07 -17.28 15.29
N GLN A 74 1.55 -16.52 14.33
CA GLN A 74 2.28 -15.28 14.55
C GLN A 74 1.53 -14.12 13.88
N SER A 75 1.19 -13.10 14.66
CA SER A 75 0.68 -11.85 14.11
C SER A 75 1.82 -11.06 13.45
N LEU A 76 1.54 -10.49 12.28
CA LEU A 76 2.51 -9.75 11.49
C LEU A 76 2.13 -8.27 11.44
N PRO A 77 3.13 -7.35 11.38
CA PRO A 77 2.88 -5.92 11.40
C PRO A 77 2.11 -5.40 10.18
N SER A 78 2.21 -6.12 9.06
CA SER A 78 1.57 -5.78 7.79
C SER A 78 0.52 -6.82 7.42
N MET A 79 -0.58 -6.39 6.82
CA MET A 79 -1.57 -7.29 6.24
C MET A 79 -0.98 -8.12 5.11
N TRP A 80 -0.18 -7.51 4.24
CA TRP A 80 0.44 -8.15 3.09
C TRP A 80 1.88 -8.53 3.39
N ASN A 81 2.20 -9.81 3.26
CA ASN A 81 3.52 -10.36 3.55
C ASN A 81 3.94 -11.35 2.47
N GLY A 82 5.22 -11.61 2.38
CA GLY A 82 5.81 -12.52 1.42
C GLY A 82 5.47 -13.98 1.65
N GLY A 83 5.79 -14.80 0.65
CA GLY A 83 5.76 -16.23 0.77
C GLY A 83 6.79 -16.77 1.77
N VAL A 84 6.77 -18.06 2.01
CA VAL A 84 7.63 -18.73 3.01
C VAL A 84 8.59 -19.70 2.37
N LEU A 85 9.75 -19.85 2.99
CA LEU A 85 10.71 -20.93 2.74
C LEU A 85 10.91 -21.72 4.02
N THR A 86 10.88 -23.06 3.92
CA THR A 86 11.22 -23.94 5.05
C THR A 86 12.54 -24.66 4.79
N THR A 87 13.30 -24.91 5.84
CA THR A 87 14.55 -25.66 5.79
C THR A 87 14.45 -26.99 6.56
N ALA A 88 15.29 -27.95 6.19
CA ALA A 88 15.39 -29.22 6.90
C ALA A 88 15.86 -29.05 8.35
N SER A 89 16.57 -27.96 8.67
CA SER A 89 17.01 -27.60 10.03
C SER A 89 15.92 -27.04 10.92
N GLY A 90 14.68 -27.00 10.46
CA GLY A 90 13.53 -26.57 11.27
C GLY A 90 13.33 -25.06 11.35
N LEU A 91 13.71 -24.32 10.31
CA LEU A 91 13.45 -22.88 10.18
C LEU A 91 12.36 -22.60 9.15
N VAL A 92 11.62 -21.52 9.37
CA VAL A 92 10.67 -20.94 8.42
C VAL A 92 11.07 -19.49 8.19
N PHE A 93 11.48 -19.17 6.96
CA PHE A 93 11.80 -17.80 6.57
C PHE A 93 10.60 -17.14 5.90
N GLN A 94 10.33 -15.89 6.26
CA GLN A 94 9.31 -15.08 5.64
C GLN A 94 9.76 -13.63 5.50
N GLY A 95 9.58 -13.06 4.32
CA GLY A 95 9.63 -11.63 4.13
C GLY A 95 8.34 -10.97 4.60
N GLN A 96 8.44 -9.79 5.21
CA GLN A 96 7.31 -9.03 5.71
C GLN A 96 7.13 -7.72 4.94
N GLY A 97 5.88 -7.29 4.79
CA GLY A 97 5.57 -5.98 4.21
C GLY A 97 6.19 -4.82 4.98
N SER A 98 6.46 -4.99 6.28
CA SER A 98 7.19 -4.04 7.13
C SER A 98 8.66 -3.83 6.76
N GLY A 99 9.21 -4.67 5.86
CA GLY A 99 10.61 -4.59 5.43
C GLY A 99 11.55 -5.53 6.16
N GLU A 100 11.06 -6.42 7.00
CA GLU A 100 11.90 -7.41 7.67
C GLU A 100 11.90 -8.75 6.94
N LEU A 101 13.07 -9.38 6.86
CA LEU A 101 13.18 -10.82 6.63
C LEU A 101 13.34 -11.50 7.98
N VAL A 102 12.46 -12.44 8.30
CA VAL A 102 12.39 -13.08 9.61
C VAL A 102 12.55 -14.59 9.46
N ALA A 103 13.30 -15.21 10.38
CA ALA A 103 13.37 -16.65 10.57
C ALA A 103 12.60 -17.03 11.84
N PHE A 104 11.66 -17.95 11.71
CA PHE A 104 10.88 -18.53 12.80
C PHE A 104 11.27 -19.98 13.02
N GLY A 105 11.18 -20.45 14.26
CA GLY A 105 11.26 -21.87 14.59
C GLY A 105 10.04 -22.60 14.01
N ALA A 106 10.27 -23.62 13.18
CA ALA A 106 9.21 -24.35 12.48
C ALA A 106 8.19 -24.99 13.45
N HIS A 107 8.63 -25.46 14.61
CA HIS A 107 7.78 -26.12 15.60
C HIS A 107 7.13 -25.15 16.59
N SER A 108 7.86 -24.08 16.98
CA SER A 108 7.43 -23.15 18.03
C SER A 108 6.75 -21.89 17.51
N GLY A 109 7.09 -21.48 16.28
CA GLY A 109 6.75 -20.16 15.76
C GLY A 109 7.57 -19.01 16.36
N GLU A 110 8.50 -19.32 17.25
CA GLU A 110 9.37 -18.32 17.87
C GLU A 110 10.21 -17.58 16.83
N ARG A 111 10.29 -16.27 16.94
CA ARG A 111 11.16 -15.43 16.11
C ARG A 111 12.60 -15.61 16.56
N LEU A 112 13.41 -16.26 15.74
CA LEU A 112 14.80 -16.62 16.06
C LEU A 112 15.80 -15.61 15.50
N TRP A 113 15.50 -15.00 14.37
CA TRP A 113 16.37 -14.04 13.69
C TRP A 113 15.57 -13.10 12.81
N SER A 114 16.07 -11.90 12.61
CA SER A 114 15.54 -10.96 11.63
C SER A 114 16.57 -9.97 11.14
N THR A 115 16.31 -9.40 9.99
CA THR A 115 17.09 -8.31 9.40
C THR A 115 16.19 -7.34 8.67
N ASP A 116 16.55 -6.05 8.71
CA ASP A 116 15.85 -4.99 7.96
C ASP A 116 16.36 -5.00 6.51
N ALA A 117 15.44 -5.20 5.56
CA ALA A 117 15.71 -5.12 4.13
C ALA A 117 15.54 -3.70 3.57
N GLN A 118 15.15 -2.75 4.40
CA GLN A 118 14.86 -1.34 4.08
C GLN A 118 13.72 -1.14 3.08
N SER A 119 13.04 -2.19 2.67
CA SER A 119 11.86 -2.17 1.79
C SER A 119 10.97 -3.37 2.10
N GLY A 120 9.67 -3.27 1.83
CA GLY A 120 8.75 -4.39 2.01
C GLY A 120 9.19 -5.62 1.20
N ILE A 121 8.96 -6.81 1.74
CA ILE A 121 9.30 -8.07 1.08
C ILE A 121 8.01 -8.84 0.82
N ILE A 122 7.63 -8.96 -0.44
CA ILE A 122 6.44 -9.70 -0.90
C ILE A 122 6.82 -11.01 -1.59
N ALA A 123 8.03 -11.10 -2.12
CA ALA A 123 8.54 -12.32 -2.74
C ALA A 123 8.84 -13.42 -1.70
N PRO A 124 8.67 -14.69 -2.05
CA PRO A 124 9.17 -15.79 -1.22
C PRO A 124 10.71 -15.84 -1.26
N PRO A 125 11.37 -16.16 -0.13
CA PRO A 125 12.78 -16.45 -0.12
C PRO A 125 13.09 -17.77 -0.85
N VAL A 126 14.32 -17.90 -1.33
CA VAL A 126 14.85 -19.15 -1.90
C VAL A 126 16.17 -19.50 -1.23
N SER A 127 16.47 -20.79 -1.10
CA SER A 127 17.76 -21.28 -0.60
C SER A 127 18.44 -22.07 -1.69
N TYR A 128 19.77 -21.89 -1.79
CA TYR A 128 20.62 -22.61 -2.74
C TYR A 128 22.01 -22.83 -2.11
N GLU A 129 22.79 -23.67 -2.73
CA GLU A 129 24.14 -23.99 -2.28
C GLU A 129 25.16 -23.71 -3.41
N ILE A 130 26.28 -23.13 -3.05
CA ILE A 130 27.44 -22.95 -3.96
C ILE A 130 28.67 -23.39 -3.15
N GLU A 131 29.43 -24.35 -3.72
CA GLU A 131 30.68 -24.85 -3.14
C GLU A 131 30.54 -25.34 -1.67
N GLY A 132 29.42 -25.94 -1.33
CA GLY A 132 29.14 -26.44 0.02
C GLY A 132 28.67 -25.35 1.01
N GLU A 133 28.56 -24.11 0.58
CA GLU A 133 28.01 -23.02 1.39
C GLU A 133 26.53 -22.75 1.06
N GLN A 134 25.70 -22.69 2.07
CA GLN A 134 24.28 -22.37 1.92
C GLN A 134 24.05 -20.86 1.85
N TYR A 135 23.25 -20.44 0.88
CA TYR A 135 22.77 -19.09 0.69
C TYR A 135 21.27 -19.02 0.81
N LEU A 136 20.80 -17.88 1.30
CA LEU A 136 19.39 -17.50 1.31
C LEU A 136 19.24 -16.22 0.49
N ALA A 137 18.41 -16.22 -0.54
CA ALA A 137 18.16 -15.05 -1.37
C ALA A 137 16.68 -14.65 -1.31
N VAL A 138 16.43 -13.34 -1.38
CA VAL A 138 15.06 -12.78 -1.44
C VAL A 138 15.06 -11.47 -2.21
N MET A 139 14.01 -11.26 -3.02
CA MET A 139 13.74 -9.98 -3.63
C MET A 139 13.03 -9.08 -2.61
N ALA A 140 13.66 -7.97 -2.26
CA ALA A 140 13.06 -6.91 -1.46
C ALA A 140 12.61 -5.77 -2.38
N GLY A 141 11.41 -5.27 -2.17
CA GLY A 141 10.78 -4.21 -2.94
C GLY A 141 9.28 -4.24 -2.68
N TRP A 142 8.71 -3.11 -2.36
CA TRP A 142 7.26 -2.98 -2.22
C TRP A 142 6.65 -2.95 -3.62
N GLY A 143 5.97 -3.99 -4.01
CA GLY A 143 5.45 -4.16 -5.36
C GLY A 143 4.11 -4.88 -5.40
N GLY A 144 3.64 -5.15 -6.63
CA GLY A 144 2.35 -5.78 -6.88
C GLY A 144 1.17 -4.81 -6.75
N ALA A 145 -0.04 -5.29 -7.07
CA ALA A 145 -1.25 -4.47 -7.13
C ALA A 145 -1.57 -3.78 -5.78
N ILE A 146 -1.34 -4.46 -4.66
CA ILE A 146 -1.60 -3.89 -3.34
C ILE A 146 -0.67 -2.73 -3.01
N GLY A 147 0.58 -2.78 -3.48
CA GLY A 147 1.55 -1.70 -3.32
C GLY A 147 1.19 -0.43 -4.08
N LEU A 148 0.25 -0.50 -5.02
CA LEU A 148 -0.29 0.68 -5.70
C LEU A 148 -1.42 1.35 -4.90
N VAL A 149 -2.24 0.57 -4.21
CA VAL A 149 -3.53 1.03 -3.65
C VAL A 149 -3.44 1.38 -2.17
N LEU A 150 -2.72 0.59 -1.38
CA LEU A 150 -2.74 0.72 0.07
C LEU A 150 -1.44 1.30 0.62
N ALA A 151 -1.55 2.49 1.19
CA ALA A 151 -0.52 3.03 2.06
C ALA A 151 -0.35 2.12 3.28
N GLN A 152 0.84 1.54 3.42
CA GLN A 152 1.20 0.80 4.61
C GLN A 152 2.15 1.68 5.44
N PRO A 153 1.72 2.17 6.60
CA PRO A 153 2.54 3.06 7.44
C PRO A 153 3.86 2.41 7.89
N SER A 154 3.90 1.07 7.88
CA SER A 154 5.08 0.28 8.26
C SER A 154 6.08 0.05 7.14
N VAL A 155 5.77 0.46 5.91
CA VAL A 155 6.65 0.27 4.75
C VAL A 155 7.44 1.53 4.49
N LYS A 156 8.76 1.41 4.39
CA LYS A 156 9.62 2.49 3.92
C LYS A 156 9.35 2.71 2.43
N GLN A 157 8.65 3.79 2.14
CA GLN A 157 8.31 4.17 0.77
C GLN A 157 9.56 4.60 -0.01
N GLY A 158 9.56 4.32 -1.32
CA GLY A 158 10.59 4.82 -2.22
C GLY A 158 11.95 4.11 -2.14
N ALA A 159 12.11 3.09 -1.30
CA ALA A 159 13.35 2.30 -1.29
C ALA A 159 13.45 1.48 -2.58
N PRO A 160 14.64 1.47 -3.24
CA PRO A 160 14.83 0.73 -4.47
C PRO A 160 14.65 -0.77 -4.26
N GLY A 161 14.13 -1.45 -5.28
CA GLY A 161 14.09 -2.91 -5.30
C GLY A 161 15.49 -3.50 -5.26
N ARG A 162 15.69 -4.58 -4.48
CA ARG A 162 16.99 -5.24 -4.29
C ARG A 162 16.86 -6.74 -4.31
N LEU A 163 17.89 -7.41 -4.82
CA LEU A 163 18.14 -8.82 -4.52
C LEU A 163 19.09 -8.88 -3.32
N LEU A 164 18.58 -9.39 -2.20
CA LEU A 164 19.36 -9.59 -0.98
C LEU A 164 19.79 -11.05 -0.89
N VAL A 165 21.07 -11.26 -0.61
CA VAL A 165 21.66 -12.59 -0.47
C VAL A 165 22.38 -12.68 0.86
N TYR A 166 22.01 -13.67 1.65
CA TYR A 166 22.55 -13.91 2.98
C TYR A 166 23.29 -15.26 3.01
N LYS A 167 24.35 -15.31 3.81
CA LYS A 167 25.01 -16.57 4.19
C LYS A 167 25.38 -16.53 5.67
N ILE A 168 25.60 -17.70 6.26
CA ILE A 168 26.04 -17.80 7.65
C ILE A 168 27.40 -17.10 7.80
N GLY A 169 27.51 -16.24 8.80
CA GLY A 169 28.72 -15.44 9.06
C GLY A 169 28.92 -14.25 8.15
N GLY A 170 27.97 -13.95 7.24
CA GLY A 170 27.99 -12.74 6.43
C GLY A 170 27.97 -11.47 7.27
N LYS A 171 28.72 -10.44 6.86
CA LYS A 171 28.87 -9.17 7.60
C LYS A 171 28.56 -7.92 6.76
N ALA A 172 28.12 -8.09 5.54
CA ALA A 172 27.76 -6.97 4.69
C ALA A 172 26.55 -6.24 5.28
N ALA A 173 26.59 -4.92 5.26
CA ALA A 173 25.48 -4.06 5.66
C ALA A 173 24.89 -3.38 4.42
N LEU A 174 23.57 -3.12 4.46
CA LEU A 174 22.93 -2.31 3.44
C LEU A 174 23.38 -0.84 3.57
N PRO A 175 23.50 -0.13 2.44
CA PRO A 175 23.74 1.31 2.48
C PRO A 175 22.64 2.01 3.27
N VAL A 176 23.00 3.05 4.02
CA VAL A 176 22.02 3.91 4.67
C VAL A 176 21.38 4.79 3.59
N GLU A 177 20.07 4.68 3.41
CA GLU A 177 19.36 5.57 2.51
C GLU A 177 18.79 6.74 3.30
N ALA A 178 18.98 7.93 2.76
CA ALA A 178 18.34 9.12 3.28
C ALA A 178 16.81 9.02 3.05
N PRO A 179 15.98 9.40 4.01
CA PRO A 179 14.56 9.54 3.77
C PRO A 179 14.32 10.48 2.58
N GLN A 180 13.48 10.07 1.65
CA GLN A 180 13.03 10.98 0.60
C GLN A 180 11.94 11.86 1.22
N GLU A 181 12.21 13.16 1.31
CA GLU A 181 11.19 14.12 1.69
C GLU A 181 10.26 14.38 0.50
N LEU A 182 8.97 14.28 0.75
CA LEU A 182 7.96 14.69 -0.22
C LEU A 182 7.88 16.20 -0.20
N VAL A 183 8.46 16.84 -1.21
CA VAL A 183 8.39 18.30 -1.40
C VAL A 183 7.09 18.63 -2.12
N LEU A 184 6.25 19.43 -1.48
CA LEU A 184 4.95 19.86 -1.99
C LEU A 184 4.99 21.36 -2.27
N ASP A 185 4.65 21.74 -3.50
CA ASP A 185 4.52 23.14 -3.94
C ASP A 185 3.25 23.27 -4.82
N PRO A 186 2.05 23.06 -4.22
CA PRO A 186 0.81 23.06 -4.97
C PRO A 186 0.46 24.48 -5.46
N PRO A 187 -0.19 24.58 -6.64
CA PRO A 187 -0.82 25.81 -7.07
C PRO A 187 -1.87 26.31 -6.06
N PRO A 188 -2.28 27.60 -6.10
CA PRO A 188 -3.32 28.09 -5.22
C PRO A 188 -4.61 27.27 -5.33
N ASP A 189 -5.18 26.91 -4.20
CA ASP A 189 -6.47 26.23 -4.14
C ASP A 189 -7.59 27.29 -4.23
N THR A 190 -8.35 27.23 -5.31
CA THR A 190 -9.48 28.14 -5.58
C THR A 190 -10.79 27.37 -5.80
N ALA A 191 -10.77 26.06 -5.55
CA ALA A 191 -11.91 25.21 -5.82
C ALA A 191 -12.99 25.31 -4.73
N SER A 192 -14.24 25.18 -5.12
CA SER A 192 -15.36 24.98 -4.22
C SER A 192 -15.38 23.54 -3.68
N ASP A 193 -16.01 23.33 -2.53
CA ASP A 193 -16.14 21.99 -1.94
C ASP A 193 -16.91 21.02 -2.86
N SER A 194 -17.86 21.53 -3.67
CA SER A 194 -18.57 20.69 -4.64
C SER A 194 -17.68 20.22 -5.79
N GLU A 195 -16.75 21.05 -6.27
CA GLU A 195 -15.77 20.64 -7.28
C GLU A 195 -14.78 19.62 -6.72
N ILE A 196 -14.36 19.80 -5.46
CA ILE A 196 -13.50 18.84 -4.76
C ILE A 196 -14.21 17.50 -4.60
N ALA A 197 -15.49 17.50 -4.18
CA ALA A 197 -16.26 16.27 -4.04
C ALA A 197 -16.40 15.52 -5.38
N SER A 198 -16.67 16.25 -6.48
CA SER A 198 -16.72 15.68 -7.82
C SER A 198 -15.35 15.12 -8.24
N GLY A 199 -14.28 15.85 -8.00
CA GLY A 199 -12.91 15.42 -8.30
C GLY A 199 -12.49 14.19 -7.51
N LEU A 200 -12.83 14.10 -6.23
CA LEU A 200 -12.60 12.92 -5.39
C LEU A 200 -13.34 11.69 -5.92
N ALA A 201 -14.61 11.85 -6.31
CA ALA A 201 -15.40 10.77 -6.88
C ALA A 201 -14.76 10.22 -8.16
N LEU A 202 -14.40 11.09 -9.08
CA LEU A 202 -13.72 10.74 -10.35
C LEU A 202 -12.34 10.13 -10.10
N TYR A 203 -11.58 10.68 -9.15
CA TYR A 203 -10.28 10.14 -8.75
C TYR A 203 -10.42 8.71 -8.23
N ASN A 204 -11.37 8.45 -7.34
CA ASN A 204 -11.62 7.11 -6.79
C ASN A 204 -12.05 6.12 -7.88
N GLN A 205 -12.81 6.58 -8.87
CA GLN A 205 -13.30 5.74 -9.96
C GLN A 205 -12.19 5.37 -10.96
N HIS A 206 -11.32 6.33 -11.33
CA HIS A 206 -10.41 6.17 -12.47
C HIS A 206 -8.92 6.12 -12.08
N CYS A 207 -8.50 6.74 -10.97
CA CYS A 207 -7.09 7.02 -10.67
C CYS A 207 -6.55 6.24 -9.47
N MET A 208 -7.38 6.05 -8.42
CA MET A 208 -7.00 5.53 -7.11
C MET A 208 -6.27 4.17 -7.19
N ARG A 209 -6.68 3.29 -8.10
CA ARG A 209 -6.12 1.93 -8.20
C ARG A 209 -4.64 1.89 -8.61
N CYS A 210 -4.17 2.93 -9.27
CA CYS A 210 -2.76 3.08 -9.63
C CYS A 210 -2.04 4.10 -8.72
N HIS A 211 -2.71 5.22 -8.39
CA HIS A 211 -2.10 6.33 -7.66
C HIS A 211 -2.35 6.33 -6.15
N GLY A 212 -3.02 5.30 -5.65
CA GLY A 212 -3.25 5.11 -4.22
C GLY A 212 -4.45 5.88 -3.67
N LEU A 213 -4.91 5.47 -2.51
CA LEU A 213 -6.00 6.12 -1.80
C LEU A 213 -5.56 7.51 -1.35
N GLY A 214 -6.39 8.53 -1.61
CA GLY A 214 -6.07 9.93 -1.25
C GLY A 214 -4.86 10.51 -2.00
N ALA A 215 -4.55 10.00 -3.18
CA ALA A 215 -3.39 10.37 -4.01
C ALA A 215 -2.02 10.12 -3.33
N VAL A 216 -1.99 9.29 -2.29
CA VAL A 216 -0.78 8.91 -1.56
C VAL A 216 -0.06 7.79 -2.32
N SER A 217 1.01 8.13 -3.02
CA SER A 217 1.84 7.14 -3.71
C SER A 217 2.55 6.21 -2.73
N GLN A 218 2.71 4.96 -3.16
CA GLN A 218 3.52 3.96 -2.47
C GLN A 218 4.93 3.83 -3.06
N GLY A 219 5.35 4.78 -3.90
CA GLY A 219 6.67 4.82 -4.51
C GLY A 219 6.81 4.04 -5.82
N LEU A 220 5.77 3.36 -6.30
CA LEU A 220 5.78 2.67 -7.60
C LEU A 220 5.42 3.60 -8.77
N VAL A 221 4.59 4.59 -8.50
CA VAL A 221 4.19 5.65 -9.44
C VAL A 221 4.40 7.00 -8.76
N PRO A 222 4.48 8.10 -9.49
CA PRO A 222 4.63 9.42 -8.89
C PRO A 222 3.50 9.76 -7.91
N ASP A 223 3.85 10.44 -6.82
CA ASP A 223 2.87 11.02 -5.91
C ASP A 223 2.23 12.25 -6.57
N LEU A 224 0.92 12.17 -6.83
CA LEU A 224 0.23 13.22 -7.57
C LEU A 224 0.08 14.53 -6.79
N ARG A 225 0.25 14.48 -5.46
CA ARG A 225 0.26 15.70 -4.62
C ARG A 225 1.53 16.52 -4.82
N ALA A 226 2.61 15.88 -5.31
CA ALA A 226 3.91 16.51 -5.60
C ALA A 226 4.08 16.85 -7.10
N MET A 227 2.99 17.01 -7.83
CA MET A 227 3.06 17.40 -9.25
C MET A 227 3.76 18.75 -9.41
N SER A 228 4.66 18.82 -10.39
CA SER A 228 5.31 20.07 -10.78
C SER A 228 4.32 21.02 -11.45
N LYS A 229 4.66 22.30 -11.47
CA LYS A 229 3.88 23.30 -12.21
C LYS A 229 3.68 22.91 -13.67
N THR A 230 4.73 22.43 -14.33
CA THR A 230 4.65 21.95 -15.72
C THR A 230 3.68 20.78 -15.86
N THR A 231 3.66 19.85 -14.88
CA THR A 231 2.71 18.74 -14.90
C THR A 231 1.26 19.23 -14.80
N HIS A 232 1.00 20.24 -13.96
CA HIS A 232 -0.32 20.89 -13.89
C HIS A 232 -0.71 21.60 -15.20
N GLU A 233 0.24 22.20 -15.92
CA GLU A 233 -0.01 22.88 -17.20
C GLU A 233 -0.39 21.92 -18.33
N ILE A 234 0.11 20.69 -18.31
CA ILE A 234 -0.16 19.65 -19.32
C ILE A 234 -1.08 18.53 -18.79
N PHE A 235 -1.82 18.80 -17.71
CA PHE A 235 -2.60 17.76 -17.02
C PHE A 235 -3.61 17.07 -17.95
N ASP A 236 -4.34 17.82 -18.76
CA ASP A 236 -5.30 17.27 -19.72
C ASP A 236 -4.62 16.42 -20.81
N ALA A 237 -3.46 16.83 -21.30
CA ALA A 237 -2.70 16.03 -22.26
C ALA A 237 -2.29 14.67 -21.65
N ILE A 238 -1.96 14.65 -20.34
CA ILE A 238 -1.65 13.40 -19.63
C ILE A 238 -2.92 12.58 -19.42
N VAL A 239 -3.95 13.18 -18.82
CA VAL A 239 -5.13 12.45 -18.35
C VAL A 239 -6.10 12.12 -19.48
N LEU A 240 -6.36 13.04 -20.39
CA LEU A 240 -7.31 12.83 -21.47
C LEU A 240 -6.65 12.22 -22.70
N ASP A 241 -5.57 12.83 -23.20
CA ASP A 241 -4.96 12.42 -24.47
C ASP A 241 -3.98 11.26 -24.33
N GLY A 242 -3.53 10.93 -23.07
CA GLY A 242 -2.71 9.77 -22.80
C GLY A 242 -1.27 9.90 -23.32
N VAL A 243 -0.67 11.10 -23.28
CA VAL A 243 0.71 11.29 -23.74
C VAL A 243 1.73 10.43 -23.00
N LEU A 244 1.39 9.93 -21.80
CA LEU A 244 2.21 8.99 -21.02
C LEU A 244 1.80 7.53 -21.18
N ALA A 245 0.94 7.18 -22.14
CA ALA A 245 0.54 5.79 -22.41
C ALA A 245 1.73 4.85 -22.66
N PRO A 246 2.82 5.26 -23.33
CA PRO A 246 3.99 4.39 -23.50
C PRO A 246 4.69 3.98 -22.20
N VAL A 247 4.48 4.72 -21.10
CA VAL A 247 5.02 4.40 -19.76
C VAL A 247 3.94 3.93 -18.78
N GLY A 248 2.74 3.60 -19.29
CA GLY A 248 1.68 2.94 -18.52
C GLY A 248 0.54 3.83 -18.04
N MET A 249 0.60 5.16 -18.19
CA MET A 249 -0.51 6.06 -17.87
C MET A 249 -1.39 6.26 -19.09
N ILE A 250 -2.50 5.52 -19.17
CA ILE A 250 -3.45 5.56 -20.30
C ILE A 250 -4.27 6.85 -20.33
N GLY A 251 -4.83 7.19 -21.51
CA GLY A 251 -5.75 8.31 -21.64
C GLY A 251 -7.20 7.94 -21.30
N PHE A 252 -7.96 8.89 -20.76
CA PHE A 252 -9.34 8.71 -20.29
C PHE A 252 -10.36 9.52 -21.09
N LYS A 253 -10.01 10.09 -22.25
CA LYS A 253 -10.89 10.93 -23.07
C LYS A 253 -12.20 10.24 -23.49
N SER A 254 -12.22 8.92 -23.53
CA SER A 254 -13.43 8.14 -23.85
C SER A 254 -14.45 8.12 -22.71
N VAL A 255 -14.05 8.46 -21.49
CA VAL A 255 -14.85 8.30 -20.26
C VAL A 255 -14.82 9.53 -19.35
N MET A 256 -14.02 10.55 -19.68
CA MET A 256 -13.88 11.80 -18.94
C MET A 256 -13.91 13.00 -19.90
N THR A 257 -14.58 14.06 -19.48
CA THR A 257 -14.58 15.36 -20.14
C THR A 257 -13.40 16.22 -19.62
N GLU A 258 -13.13 17.36 -20.28
CA GLU A 258 -12.19 18.37 -19.80
C GLU A 258 -12.59 18.92 -18.41
N GLN A 259 -13.89 19.06 -18.16
CA GLN A 259 -14.40 19.48 -16.85
C GLN A 259 -14.12 18.42 -15.77
N ASP A 260 -14.29 17.14 -16.08
CA ASP A 260 -13.99 16.03 -15.16
C ASP A 260 -12.50 15.99 -14.82
N SER A 261 -11.63 16.15 -15.83
CA SER A 261 -10.18 16.26 -15.66
C SER A 261 -9.80 17.42 -14.75
N GLU A 262 -10.39 18.60 -14.97
CA GLU A 262 -10.17 19.78 -14.12
C GLU A 262 -10.64 19.54 -12.67
N HIS A 263 -11.78 18.88 -12.44
CA HIS A 263 -12.24 18.53 -11.10
C HIS A 263 -11.25 17.59 -10.39
N VAL A 264 -10.70 16.58 -11.09
CA VAL A 264 -9.66 15.72 -10.55
C VAL A 264 -8.40 16.53 -10.21
N ARG A 265 -7.96 17.43 -11.09
CA ARG A 265 -6.81 18.29 -10.85
C ARG A 265 -6.99 19.17 -9.62
N ARG A 266 -8.18 19.76 -9.43
CA ARG A 266 -8.52 20.57 -8.25
C ARG A 266 -8.51 19.75 -6.96
N TYR A 267 -9.05 18.52 -6.99
CA TYR A 267 -8.97 17.60 -5.86
C TYR A 267 -7.51 17.30 -5.47
N LEU A 268 -6.62 17.05 -6.44
CA LEU A 268 -5.20 16.80 -6.19
C LEU A 268 -4.48 18.00 -5.58
N ILE A 269 -4.83 19.22 -6.03
CA ILE A 269 -4.32 20.46 -5.44
C ILE A 269 -4.76 20.57 -3.97
N ARG A 270 -6.04 20.36 -3.66
CA ARG A 270 -6.57 20.38 -2.29
C ARG A 270 -5.85 19.32 -1.42
N ALA A 271 -5.71 18.09 -1.91
CA ALA A 271 -5.01 17.02 -1.20
C ALA A 271 -3.53 17.37 -0.90
N ALA A 272 -2.87 18.12 -1.79
CA ALA A 272 -1.53 18.62 -1.54
C ALA A 272 -1.49 19.71 -0.46
N HIS A 273 -2.42 20.66 -0.47
CA HIS A 273 -2.54 21.68 0.58
C HIS A 273 -2.84 21.08 1.95
N ASP A 274 -3.76 20.10 2.01
CA ASP A 274 -4.07 19.38 3.25
C ASP A 274 -2.82 18.68 3.81
N GLN A 275 -2.01 18.07 2.94
CA GLN A 275 -0.75 17.46 3.35
C GLN A 275 0.28 18.48 3.85
N VAL A 276 0.39 19.66 3.21
CA VAL A 276 1.26 20.74 3.69
C VAL A 276 0.84 21.17 5.09
N ALA A 277 -0.46 21.41 5.30
CA ALA A 277 -0.98 21.77 6.62
C ALA A 277 -0.65 20.73 7.70
N LEU A 278 -0.74 19.44 7.34
CA LEU A 278 -0.36 18.35 8.25
C LEU A 278 1.14 18.27 8.52
N GLN A 279 1.99 18.62 7.57
CA GLN A 279 3.44 18.69 7.77
C GLN A 279 3.82 19.83 8.73
N GLU A 280 3.06 20.93 8.72
CA GLU A 280 3.23 22.09 9.60
C GLU A 280 2.68 21.85 11.02
N GLU A 281 1.79 20.85 11.19
CA GLU A 281 1.25 20.50 12.51
C GLU A 281 2.39 20.10 13.47
N SER A 282 2.33 20.60 14.71
CA SER A 282 3.36 20.29 15.70
C SER A 282 3.45 18.78 15.97
N LEU A 283 4.65 18.26 16.16
CA LEU A 283 4.89 16.83 16.45
C LEU A 283 4.11 16.36 17.69
N GLN A 284 3.92 17.25 18.67
CA GLN A 284 3.17 16.95 19.90
C GLN A 284 1.69 16.68 19.61
N TRP A 285 1.06 17.51 18.79
CA TRP A 285 -0.34 17.33 18.42
C TRP A 285 -0.55 16.14 17.51
N ARG A 286 0.36 15.89 16.57
CA ARG A 286 0.33 14.68 15.75
C ARG A 286 0.37 13.41 16.58
N GLY A 287 1.27 13.34 17.56
CA GLY A 287 1.38 12.20 18.46
C GLY A 287 0.11 11.94 19.27
N VAL A 288 -0.53 12.99 19.79
CA VAL A 288 -1.81 12.87 20.53
C VAL A 288 -2.94 12.39 19.62
N ARG A 289 -3.06 12.97 18.43
CA ARG A 289 -4.06 12.56 17.43
C ARG A 289 -3.89 11.09 17.05
N ASP A 290 -2.66 10.69 16.68
CA ASP A 290 -2.36 9.33 16.22
C ASP A 290 -2.60 8.30 17.33
N TRP A 291 -2.26 8.62 18.56
CA TRP A 291 -2.60 7.79 19.73
C TRP A 291 -4.11 7.63 19.90
N PHE A 292 -4.87 8.72 19.80
CA PHE A 292 -6.33 8.67 19.94
C PHE A 292 -7.00 7.84 18.85
N LEU A 293 -6.59 8.01 17.59
CA LEU A 293 -7.08 7.24 16.45
C LEU A 293 -6.72 5.75 16.58
N ASP A 294 -5.54 5.45 17.11
CA ASP A 294 -5.11 4.08 17.41
C ASP A 294 -6.02 3.39 18.43
N GLN A 295 -6.37 4.11 19.52
CA GLN A 295 -7.31 3.58 20.53
C GLN A 295 -8.70 3.34 19.94
N LEU A 296 -9.21 4.23 19.10
CA LEU A 296 -10.48 4.05 18.42
C LEU A 296 -10.46 2.82 17.50
N GLY A 297 -9.39 2.64 16.72
CA GLY A 297 -9.21 1.47 15.86
C GLY A 297 -9.19 0.16 16.64
N TRP A 298 -8.50 0.13 17.78
CA TRP A 298 -8.45 -1.03 18.66
C TRP A 298 -9.83 -1.35 19.27
N LEU A 299 -10.60 -0.34 19.66
CA LEU A 299 -11.97 -0.53 20.15
C LEU A 299 -12.88 -1.07 19.04
N ALA A 300 -12.82 -0.50 17.85
CA ALA A 300 -13.61 -0.96 16.70
C ALA A 300 -13.31 -2.43 16.36
N ALA A 301 -12.04 -2.84 16.40
CA ALA A 301 -11.63 -4.22 16.13
C ALA A 301 -12.09 -5.23 17.19
N LYS A 302 -12.58 -4.79 18.34
CA LYS A 302 -13.16 -5.68 19.37
C LYS A 302 -14.67 -5.88 19.22
N VAL A 303 -15.32 -5.01 18.47
CA VAL A 303 -16.79 -5.00 18.29
C VAL A 303 -17.17 -5.71 17.00
N LEU A 304 -16.28 -5.75 16.02
CA LEU A 304 -16.38 -6.49 14.76
C LEU A 304 -15.75 -7.88 14.90
#